data_9fb34a64f33dad8f7d7cf515bb8ba3b4
#
_entry.id   9fb34a64f33dad8f7d7cf515bb8ba3b4
#
_cell.length_a   1.000
_cell.length_b   1.000
_cell.length_c   1.000
_cell.angle_alpha   90.00
_cell.angle_beta   90.00
_cell.angle_gamma   90.00
#
_symmetry.space_group_name_H-M   'P 1'
#
loop_
_entity.id
_entity.type
_entity.pdbx_description
1 polymer ?
#
loop_
_entity_poly.entity_id
_entity_poly.type
_entity_poly.pdbx_seq_one_letter_code
_entity_poly.pdbx_strand_id
1 'polypeptide(L)'
;MQKRILGRSQIPLSSIIMGTWQAGKAMWTGIDDRQTRAAMRAAFDAGVTTFDTAEVYGNGHSERIVGQALADVRDKVVIATKVFSNHLKFDQVTASCERSLKNLGTDYIDLYQIHWPPGSFGHPAVPLEETMQAMNQLKTQGKIRAIGVSNFNRTQLEAAVSLGPIDSLQPPYSLFWRGVEKELLPFCREQGMALLAYSPMSQGLLTGKFGAGHVFEKGDHRASNRLFQPQHYQRVQAALNELRPIAEKYAISLGQLALAWVIAQPNTCAIAGARNVEQAVQNAAAGEIRIDSEDLVAMDRIGRSVTDHLDEDPVLWKW
;
A
#
# COMPACT_ATOMS: atom_id res chain seq x y z
N MET A 1 17.83 4.95 2.49
CA MET A 1 16.36 4.79 2.65
C MET A 1 15.80 5.89 3.55
N GLN A 2 14.89 6.72 3.03
CA GLN A 2 14.21 7.74 3.84
C GLN A 2 13.29 7.07 4.87
N LYS A 3 13.05 7.77 5.99
CA LYS A 3 12.14 7.31 7.05
C LYS A 3 10.92 8.22 7.14
N ARG A 4 9.79 7.64 7.58
CA ARG A 4 8.55 8.32 7.95
C ARG A 4 8.13 7.87 9.34
N ILE A 5 7.30 8.64 10.00
CA ILE A 5 6.81 8.31 11.34
C ILE A 5 5.38 7.81 11.25
N LEU A 6 5.12 6.66 11.83
CA LEU A 6 3.80 6.05 11.89
C LEU A 6 2.95 6.72 12.97
N GLY A 7 2.29 7.80 12.60
CA GLY A 7 1.34 8.49 13.46
C GLY A 7 1.87 8.83 14.85
N ARG A 8 1.02 8.67 15.84
CA ARG A 8 1.34 8.91 17.25
C ARG A 8 2.16 7.79 17.88
N SER A 9 2.26 6.63 17.23
CA SER A 9 3.04 5.48 17.73
C SER A 9 4.56 5.73 17.72
N GLN A 10 5.02 6.73 16.94
CA GLN A 10 6.42 7.09 16.75
C GLN A 10 7.28 5.96 16.14
N ILE A 11 6.66 4.89 15.62
CA ILE A 11 7.36 3.79 14.95
C ILE A 11 7.94 4.30 13.60
N PRO A 12 9.25 4.14 13.35
CA PRO A 12 9.85 4.57 12.10
C PRO A 12 9.54 3.56 10.97
N LEU A 13 8.94 4.04 9.89
CA LEU A 13 8.70 3.29 8.65
C LEU A 13 9.78 3.60 7.62
N SER A 14 10.18 2.63 6.79
CA SER A 14 10.86 2.92 5.53
C SER A 14 9.90 3.58 4.54
N SER A 15 10.36 4.60 3.80
CA SER A 15 9.52 5.32 2.82
C SER A 15 9.04 4.42 1.69
N ILE A 16 9.80 3.37 1.35
CA ILE A 16 9.37 2.26 0.53
C ILE A 16 8.99 1.11 1.47
N ILE A 17 7.77 0.62 1.32
CA ILE A 17 7.22 -0.54 2.03
C ILE A 17 7.12 -1.69 1.04
N MET A 18 7.55 -2.89 1.41
CA MET A 18 7.35 -4.06 0.58
C MET A 18 5.94 -4.62 0.77
N GLY A 19 5.09 -4.48 -0.26
CA GLY A 19 3.77 -5.10 -0.32
C GLY A 19 3.86 -6.57 -0.71
N THR A 20 3.07 -7.42 -0.06
CA THR A 20 3.15 -8.88 -0.21
C THR A 20 1.86 -9.52 -0.72
N TRP A 21 0.97 -8.75 -1.35
CA TRP A 21 -0.27 -9.29 -1.91
C TRP A 21 -0.03 -10.46 -2.88
N GLN A 22 0.99 -10.33 -3.75
CA GLN A 22 1.33 -11.40 -4.69
C GLN A 22 1.74 -12.70 -3.99
N ALA A 23 2.34 -12.63 -2.80
CA ALA A 23 2.72 -13.79 -2.01
C ALA A 23 1.51 -14.66 -1.61
N GLY A 24 0.31 -14.08 -1.55
CA GLY A 24 -0.92 -14.80 -1.31
C GLY A 24 -1.37 -15.71 -2.45
N LYS A 25 -0.79 -15.58 -3.65
CA LYS A 25 -1.08 -16.34 -4.88
C LYS A 25 -2.49 -16.16 -5.45
N ALA A 26 -3.48 -15.87 -4.63
CA ALA A 26 -4.83 -15.57 -5.10
C ALA A 26 -4.80 -14.38 -6.07
N MET A 27 -5.41 -14.52 -7.26
CA MET A 27 -5.45 -13.52 -8.34
C MET A 27 -4.07 -13.23 -9.00
N TRP A 28 -3.04 -14.01 -8.70
CA TRP A 28 -1.69 -13.90 -9.25
C TRP A 28 -1.19 -15.26 -9.75
N THR A 29 -0.62 -15.29 -10.94
CA THR A 29 -0.03 -16.49 -11.55
C THR A 29 1.51 -16.45 -11.48
N GLY A 30 2.15 -17.63 -11.45
CA GLY A 30 3.60 -17.74 -11.53
C GLY A 30 4.35 -17.25 -10.29
N ILE A 31 3.72 -17.26 -9.10
CA ILE A 31 4.36 -16.86 -7.84
C ILE A 31 4.99 -18.07 -7.16
N ASP A 32 6.30 -18.01 -6.97
CA ASP A 32 7.11 -19.00 -6.26
C ASP A 32 7.50 -18.49 -4.87
N ASP A 33 7.26 -19.29 -3.83
CA ASP A 33 7.50 -18.90 -2.42
C ASP A 33 8.99 -18.71 -2.11
N ARG A 34 9.88 -19.46 -2.74
CA ARG A 34 11.33 -19.33 -2.54
C ARG A 34 11.82 -18.01 -3.11
N GLN A 35 11.38 -17.68 -4.33
CA GLN A 35 11.70 -16.38 -4.94
C GLN A 35 11.10 -15.22 -4.15
N THR A 36 9.87 -15.37 -3.65
CA THR A 36 9.20 -14.37 -2.82
C THR A 36 9.97 -14.10 -1.53
N ARG A 37 10.40 -15.16 -0.80
CA ARG A 37 11.24 -14.99 0.39
C ARG A 37 12.59 -14.34 0.08
N ALA A 38 13.23 -14.74 -1.02
CA ALA A 38 14.48 -14.12 -1.47
C ALA A 38 14.29 -12.62 -1.79
N ALA A 39 13.17 -12.25 -2.43
CA ALA A 39 12.84 -10.85 -2.70
C ALA A 39 12.61 -10.03 -1.42
N MET A 40 11.91 -10.60 -0.41
CA MET A 40 11.73 -9.94 0.89
C MET A 40 13.07 -9.72 1.60
N ARG A 41 13.95 -10.72 1.54
CA ARG A 41 15.28 -10.62 2.15
C ARG A 41 16.14 -9.57 1.45
N ALA A 42 16.14 -9.56 0.14
CA ALA A 42 16.86 -8.56 -0.65
C ALA A 42 16.31 -7.14 -0.43
N ALA A 43 15.00 -6.97 -0.24
CA ALA A 43 14.41 -5.70 0.15
C ALA A 43 14.94 -5.23 1.51
N PHE A 44 14.98 -6.12 2.51
CA PHE A 44 15.53 -5.82 3.84
C PHE A 44 17.01 -5.42 3.75
N ASP A 45 17.82 -6.20 3.06
CA ASP A 45 19.25 -5.93 2.87
C ASP A 45 19.49 -4.62 2.12
N ALA A 46 18.55 -4.18 1.26
CA ALA A 46 18.53 -2.88 0.58
C ALA A 46 17.93 -1.74 1.44
N GLY A 47 17.64 -1.98 2.73
CA GLY A 47 17.20 -0.98 3.69
C GLY A 47 15.68 -0.78 3.81
N VAL A 48 14.85 -1.61 3.19
CA VAL A 48 13.41 -1.67 3.44
C VAL A 48 13.18 -2.34 4.79
N THR A 49 12.64 -1.61 5.75
CA THR A 49 12.36 -2.14 7.09
C THR A 49 10.86 -2.31 7.38
N THR A 50 10.00 -2.02 6.42
CA THR A 50 8.54 -2.13 6.58
C THR A 50 7.95 -3.07 5.54
N PHE A 51 7.13 -4.03 5.98
CA PHE A 51 6.50 -5.05 5.15
C PHE A 51 4.98 -5.05 5.40
N ASP A 52 4.18 -5.03 4.32
CA ASP A 52 2.73 -4.98 4.38
C ASP A 52 2.11 -6.27 3.83
N THR A 53 1.27 -6.92 4.63
CA THR A 53 0.52 -8.12 4.30
C THR A 53 -0.96 -8.00 4.73
N ALA A 54 -1.74 -9.07 4.66
CA ALA A 54 -3.10 -9.17 5.18
C ALA A 54 -3.53 -10.63 5.38
N GLU A 55 -4.46 -10.89 6.34
CA GLU A 55 -5.02 -12.23 6.59
C GLU A 55 -5.67 -12.84 5.33
N VAL A 56 -6.29 -12.00 4.50
CA VAL A 56 -6.99 -12.44 3.28
C VAL A 56 -6.04 -12.78 2.12
N TYR A 57 -4.77 -12.42 2.18
CA TYR A 57 -3.82 -12.74 1.13
C TYR A 57 -3.46 -14.24 1.15
N GLY A 58 -4.24 -15.03 0.37
CA GLY A 58 -4.13 -16.48 0.33
C GLY A 58 -4.46 -17.15 1.67
N ASN A 59 -5.46 -16.63 2.40
CA ASN A 59 -5.87 -17.14 3.70
C ASN A 59 -4.68 -17.32 4.66
N GLY A 60 -3.94 -16.23 4.88
CA GLY A 60 -2.76 -16.20 5.74
C GLY A 60 -1.48 -16.78 5.12
N HIS A 61 -1.51 -17.24 3.86
CA HIS A 61 -0.30 -17.74 3.21
C HIS A 61 0.78 -16.65 3.12
N SER A 62 0.40 -15.44 2.70
CA SER A 62 1.32 -14.30 2.65
C SER A 62 1.93 -13.99 4.02
N GLU A 63 1.14 -14.01 5.09
CA GLU A 63 1.63 -13.79 6.46
C GLU A 63 2.67 -14.85 6.85
N ARG A 64 2.43 -16.14 6.54
CA ARG A 64 3.40 -17.22 6.80
C ARG A 64 4.71 -17.03 6.03
N ILE A 65 4.64 -16.59 4.77
CA ILE A 65 5.84 -16.29 3.98
C ILE A 65 6.62 -15.11 4.56
N VAL A 66 5.95 -14.04 4.99
CA VAL A 66 6.57 -12.88 5.65
C VAL A 66 7.26 -13.32 6.94
N GLY A 67 6.55 -14.07 7.81
CA GLY A 67 7.10 -14.57 9.06
C GLY A 67 8.36 -15.44 8.85
N GLN A 68 8.32 -16.37 7.88
CA GLN A 68 9.47 -17.21 7.53
C GLN A 68 10.65 -16.41 6.97
N ALA A 69 10.39 -15.40 6.13
CA ALA A 69 11.44 -14.63 5.48
C ALA A 69 12.19 -13.71 6.45
N LEU A 70 11.52 -13.25 7.52
CA LEU A 70 11.99 -12.18 8.40
C LEU A 70 12.16 -12.62 9.87
N ALA A 71 12.06 -13.92 10.18
CA ALA A 71 12.10 -14.45 11.53
C ALA A 71 13.35 -14.03 12.33
N ASP A 72 14.52 -14.09 11.69
CA ASP A 72 15.82 -13.76 12.29
C ASP A 72 16.09 -12.26 12.45
N VAL A 73 15.21 -11.42 11.88
CA VAL A 73 15.31 -9.94 11.94
C VAL A 73 14.00 -9.30 12.41
N ARG A 74 13.11 -10.07 13.07
CA ARG A 74 11.78 -9.60 13.48
C ARG A 74 11.83 -8.29 14.26
N ASP A 75 12.79 -8.12 15.12
CA ASP A 75 13.02 -6.93 15.95
C ASP A 75 13.50 -5.69 15.16
N LYS A 76 13.98 -5.89 13.93
CA LYS A 76 14.52 -4.84 13.04
C LYS A 76 13.52 -4.39 11.98
N VAL A 77 12.36 -5.05 11.91
CA VAL A 77 11.35 -4.77 10.89
C VAL A 77 10.01 -4.37 11.50
N VAL A 78 9.25 -3.61 10.74
CA VAL A 78 7.86 -3.26 11.01
C VAL A 78 6.98 -4.13 10.12
N ILE A 79 6.09 -4.92 10.72
CA ILE A 79 5.13 -5.74 10.01
C ILE A 79 3.74 -5.12 10.15
N ALA A 80 3.15 -4.76 9.02
CA ALA A 80 1.77 -4.33 8.92
C ALA A 80 0.91 -5.47 8.37
N THR A 81 -0.19 -5.82 9.06
CA THR A 81 -1.21 -6.74 8.54
C THR A 81 -2.61 -6.19 8.78
N LYS A 82 -3.66 -6.90 8.32
CA LYS A 82 -5.00 -6.33 8.24
C LYS A 82 -6.07 -7.36 8.57
N VAL A 83 -7.12 -6.92 9.27
CA VAL A 83 -8.38 -7.67 9.42
C VAL A 83 -9.34 -7.31 8.30
N PHE A 84 -9.97 -8.30 7.66
CA PHE A 84 -10.87 -8.08 6.53
C PHE A 84 -12.30 -7.75 6.98
N SER A 85 -13.09 -7.15 6.10
CA SER A 85 -14.44 -6.61 6.40
C SER A 85 -15.49 -7.65 6.84
N ASN A 86 -15.23 -8.95 6.68
CA ASN A 86 -16.08 -10.03 7.19
C ASN A 86 -15.78 -10.43 8.64
N HIS A 87 -14.74 -9.88 9.28
CA HIS A 87 -14.29 -10.23 10.61
C HIS A 87 -14.23 -9.02 11.58
N LEU A 88 -15.19 -8.09 11.48
CA LEU A 88 -15.14 -6.81 12.21
C LEU A 88 -15.91 -6.78 13.54
N LYS A 89 -16.62 -7.85 13.93
CA LYS A 89 -17.14 -7.97 15.28
C LYS A 89 -16.00 -8.12 16.29
N PHE A 90 -16.22 -7.70 17.52
CA PHE A 90 -15.21 -7.70 18.57
C PHE A 90 -14.43 -9.03 18.67
N ASP A 91 -15.15 -10.14 18.83
CA ASP A 91 -14.52 -11.46 18.95
C ASP A 91 -13.83 -11.91 17.65
N GLN A 92 -14.36 -11.50 16.50
CA GLN A 92 -13.78 -11.83 15.21
C GLN A 92 -12.47 -11.08 14.96
N VAL A 93 -12.39 -9.78 15.28
CA VAL A 93 -11.15 -8.98 15.21
C VAL A 93 -10.08 -9.62 16.10
N THR A 94 -10.46 -9.99 17.34
CA THR A 94 -9.54 -10.62 18.29
C THR A 94 -9.03 -11.96 17.75
N ALA A 95 -9.93 -12.83 17.26
CA ALA A 95 -9.56 -14.12 16.70
C ALA A 95 -8.72 -13.98 15.41
N SER A 96 -8.99 -12.97 14.58
CA SER A 96 -8.20 -12.66 13.37
C SER A 96 -6.78 -12.23 13.74
N CYS A 97 -6.63 -11.37 14.74
CA CYS A 97 -5.32 -10.94 15.24
C CYS A 97 -4.49 -12.14 15.74
N GLU A 98 -5.09 -13.05 16.51
CA GLU A 98 -4.42 -14.27 16.99
C GLU A 98 -3.98 -15.18 15.84
N ARG A 99 -4.82 -15.33 14.81
CA ARG A 99 -4.44 -16.09 13.60
C ARG A 99 -3.27 -15.42 12.87
N SER A 100 -3.30 -14.08 12.74
CA SER A 100 -2.22 -13.31 12.11
C SER A 100 -0.90 -13.45 12.89
N LEU A 101 -0.93 -13.34 14.22
CA LEU A 101 0.25 -13.57 15.07
C LEU A 101 0.83 -14.97 14.88
N LYS A 102 -0.04 -16.00 14.88
CA LYS A 102 0.36 -17.40 14.62
C LYS A 102 0.96 -17.58 13.22
N ASN A 103 0.35 -17.02 12.19
CA ASN A 103 0.85 -17.11 10.81
C ASN A 103 2.21 -16.41 10.65
N LEU A 104 2.38 -15.26 11.27
CA LEU A 104 3.61 -14.46 11.26
C LEU A 104 4.71 -15.07 12.16
N GLY A 105 4.36 -15.95 13.10
CA GLY A 105 5.31 -16.53 14.07
C GLY A 105 5.90 -15.49 15.02
N THR A 106 5.08 -14.56 15.52
CA THR A 106 5.51 -13.46 16.38
C THR A 106 4.47 -13.16 17.45
N ASP A 107 4.89 -12.54 18.55
CA ASP A 107 4.01 -12.21 19.69
C ASP A 107 3.35 -10.83 19.54
N TYR A 108 3.77 -10.02 18.56
CA TYR A 108 3.23 -8.69 18.33
C TYR A 108 3.19 -8.32 16.83
N ILE A 109 2.23 -7.48 16.48
CA ILE A 109 2.10 -6.85 15.17
C ILE A 109 2.40 -5.35 15.35
N ASP A 110 3.24 -4.78 14.51
CA ASP A 110 3.60 -3.35 14.63
C ASP A 110 2.45 -2.43 14.20
N LEU A 111 1.77 -2.76 13.09
CA LEU A 111 0.60 -2.03 12.60
C LEU A 111 -0.52 -3.01 12.23
N TYR A 112 -1.64 -2.95 12.94
CA TYR A 112 -2.83 -3.71 12.60
C TYR A 112 -3.90 -2.80 12.02
N GLN A 113 -4.46 -3.17 10.85
CA GLN A 113 -5.30 -2.27 10.08
C GLN A 113 -6.68 -2.88 9.83
N ILE A 114 -7.73 -2.05 9.85
CA ILE A 114 -9.02 -2.41 9.26
C ILE A 114 -8.86 -2.30 7.74
N HIS A 115 -8.95 -3.43 7.02
CA HIS A 115 -8.63 -3.52 5.60
C HIS A 115 -9.65 -2.77 4.72
N TRP A 116 -10.92 -2.86 5.08
CA TRP A 116 -12.03 -2.18 4.44
C TRP A 116 -13.08 -1.80 5.49
N PRO A 117 -13.81 -0.69 5.29
CA PRO A 117 -14.85 -0.27 6.22
C PRO A 117 -15.95 -1.34 6.40
N PRO A 118 -16.66 -1.34 7.54
CA PRO A 118 -17.83 -2.18 7.75
C PRO A 118 -18.86 -2.05 6.60
N GLY A 119 -19.47 -3.16 6.19
CA GLY A 119 -20.45 -3.20 5.10
C GLY A 119 -19.84 -3.35 3.69
N SER A 120 -18.50 -3.33 3.55
CA SER A 120 -17.84 -3.55 2.26
C SER A 120 -18.08 -4.97 1.74
N PHE A 121 -18.16 -5.14 0.41
CA PHE A 121 -18.34 -6.43 -0.28
C PHE A 121 -19.62 -7.19 0.10
N GLY A 122 -20.65 -6.50 0.57
CA GLY A 122 -21.89 -7.12 1.03
C GLY A 122 -21.78 -7.82 2.39
N HIS A 123 -20.65 -7.64 3.10
CA HIS A 123 -20.51 -8.11 4.47
C HIS A 123 -21.37 -7.30 5.44
N PRO A 124 -21.72 -7.83 6.63
CA PRO A 124 -22.50 -7.09 7.61
C PRO A 124 -21.86 -5.75 7.99
N ALA A 125 -22.67 -4.70 8.09
CA ALA A 125 -22.26 -3.40 8.61
C ALA A 125 -22.16 -3.48 10.14
N VAL A 126 -21.03 -3.93 10.66
CA VAL A 126 -20.74 -3.94 12.11
C VAL A 126 -20.53 -2.49 12.57
N PRO A 127 -21.09 -2.06 13.73
CA PRO A 127 -20.77 -0.76 14.30
C PRO A 127 -19.26 -0.55 14.44
N LEU A 128 -18.77 0.58 13.98
CA LEU A 128 -17.33 0.86 14.00
C LEU A 128 -16.78 0.91 15.44
N GLU A 129 -17.62 1.31 16.39
CA GLU A 129 -17.33 1.33 17.82
C GLU A 129 -16.93 -0.06 18.34
N GLU A 130 -17.64 -1.10 17.92
CA GLU A 130 -17.35 -2.50 18.31
C GLU A 130 -15.99 -2.93 17.76
N THR A 131 -15.73 -2.64 16.49
CA THR A 131 -14.44 -2.94 15.85
C THR A 131 -13.29 -2.20 16.54
N MET A 132 -13.46 -0.90 16.78
CA MET A 132 -12.43 -0.07 17.43
C MET A 132 -12.21 -0.44 18.90
N GLN A 133 -13.24 -0.91 19.61
CA GLN A 133 -13.09 -1.44 20.95
C GLN A 133 -12.13 -2.65 20.96
N ALA A 134 -12.29 -3.59 20.03
CA ALA A 134 -11.39 -4.73 19.89
C ALA A 134 -9.95 -4.28 19.54
N MET A 135 -9.79 -3.35 18.59
CA MET A 135 -8.47 -2.82 18.21
C MET A 135 -7.76 -2.15 19.40
N ASN A 136 -8.46 -1.30 20.15
CA ASN A 136 -7.91 -0.65 21.34
C ASN A 136 -7.54 -1.65 22.44
N GLN A 137 -8.35 -2.69 22.63
CA GLN A 137 -8.04 -3.76 23.59
C GLN A 137 -6.77 -4.54 23.19
N LEU A 138 -6.64 -4.90 21.92
CA LEU A 138 -5.44 -5.58 21.39
C LEU A 138 -4.18 -4.72 21.57
N LYS A 139 -4.30 -3.40 21.40
CA LYS A 139 -3.21 -2.45 21.65
C LYS A 139 -2.85 -2.39 23.13
N THR A 140 -3.84 -2.35 24.03
CA THR A 140 -3.62 -2.38 25.49
C THR A 140 -2.96 -3.67 25.94
N GLN A 141 -3.28 -4.81 25.31
CA GLN A 141 -2.66 -6.11 25.56
C GLN A 141 -1.24 -6.23 25.00
N GLY A 142 -0.76 -5.24 24.23
CA GLY A 142 0.56 -5.28 23.58
C GLY A 142 0.63 -6.21 22.37
N LYS A 143 -0.48 -6.78 21.91
CA LYS A 143 -0.53 -7.64 20.71
C LYS A 143 -0.38 -6.86 19.43
N ILE A 144 -0.82 -5.59 19.43
CA ILE A 144 -0.58 -4.64 18.34
C ILE A 144 0.02 -3.35 18.90
N ARG A 145 0.91 -2.70 18.13
CA ARG A 145 1.60 -1.47 18.58
C ARG A 145 0.93 -0.21 18.06
N ALA A 146 0.37 -0.26 16.85
CA ALA A 146 -0.30 0.85 16.17
C ALA A 146 -1.58 0.35 15.49
N ILE A 147 -2.54 1.28 15.31
CA ILE A 147 -3.82 1.02 14.65
C ILE A 147 -3.87 1.84 13.35
N GLY A 148 -4.26 1.19 12.24
CA GLY A 148 -4.50 1.84 10.97
C GLY A 148 -5.84 1.47 10.36
N VAL A 149 -6.22 2.21 9.32
CA VAL A 149 -7.38 1.89 8.49
C VAL A 149 -7.01 1.97 7.01
N SER A 150 -7.74 1.23 6.18
CA SER A 150 -7.53 1.21 4.74
C SER A 150 -8.87 1.39 4.01
N ASN A 151 -8.87 2.15 2.91
CA ASN A 151 -10.06 2.38 2.08
C ASN A 151 -11.22 3.12 2.76
N PHE A 152 -10.96 3.83 3.83
CA PHE A 152 -11.93 4.69 4.50
C PHE A 152 -12.08 6.01 3.74
N ASN A 153 -13.31 6.47 3.55
CA ASN A 153 -13.59 7.83 3.10
C ASN A 153 -13.42 8.84 4.25
N ARG A 154 -13.58 10.14 3.96
CA ARG A 154 -13.36 11.19 4.94
C ARG A 154 -14.25 11.04 6.18
N THR A 155 -15.56 10.83 6.02
CA THR A 155 -16.51 10.68 7.12
C THR A 155 -16.20 9.46 7.99
N GLN A 156 -15.87 8.32 7.35
CA GLN A 156 -15.49 7.09 8.07
C GLN A 156 -14.18 7.27 8.85
N LEU A 157 -13.23 8.02 8.28
CA LEU A 157 -11.95 8.27 8.93
C LEU A 157 -12.13 9.20 10.15
N GLU A 158 -12.97 10.22 10.06
CA GLU A 158 -13.34 11.10 11.19
C GLU A 158 -14.01 10.28 12.32
N ALA A 159 -14.95 9.41 11.96
CA ALA A 159 -15.57 8.51 12.92
C ALA A 159 -14.53 7.59 13.61
N ALA A 160 -13.61 6.99 12.86
CA ALA A 160 -12.55 6.16 13.43
C ALA A 160 -11.65 6.92 14.40
N VAL A 161 -11.22 8.13 14.03
CA VAL A 161 -10.37 9.00 14.87
C VAL A 161 -11.08 9.40 16.16
N SER A 162 -12.41 9.59 16.14
CA SER A 162 -13.19 9.90 17.36
C SER A 162 -13.26 8.73 18.36
N LEU A 163 -13.04 7.49 17.90
CA LEU A 163 -13.10 6.27 18.71
C LEU A 163 -11.75 5.82 19.24
N GLY A 164 -10.65 6.44 18.81
CA GLY A 164 -9.32 6.11 19.29
C GLY A 164 -8.21 6.60 18.36
N PRO A 165 -6.94 6.41 18.73
CA PRO A 165 -5.82 6.84 17.92
C PRO A 165 -5.71 6.00 16.64
N ILE A 166 -5.74 6.68 15.49
CA ILE A 166 -5.44 6.09 14.18
C ILE A 166 -4.07 6.59 13.73
N ASP A 167 -3.14 5.68 13.51
CA ASP A 167 -1.74 5.99 13.19
C ASP A 167 -1.49 6.09 11.68
N SER A 168 -2.33 5.43 10.85
CA SER A 168 -2.20 5.46 9.39
C SER A 168 -3.52 5.31 8.64
N LEU A 169 -3.55 5.90 7.43
CA LEU A 169 -4.52 5.58 6.39
C LEU A 169 -3.79 4.89 5.22
N GLN A 170 -4.34 3.77 4.73
CA GLN A 170 -3.81 3.06 3.55
C GLN A 170 -4.80 3.17 2.38
N PRO A 171 -4.66 4.17 1.49
CA PRO A 171 -5.49 4.35 0.30
C PRO A 171 -4.74 3.99 -0.98
N PRO A 172 -5.42 3.87 -2.15
CA PRO A 172 -4.76 3.92 -3.44
C PRO A 172 -4.20 5.32 -3.68
N TYR A 173 -2.91 5.40 -4.06
CA TYR A 173 -2.32 6.69 -4.39
C TYR A 173 -1.12 6.52 -5.32
N SER A 174 -1.15 7.23 -6.43
CA SER A 174 -0.07 7.29 -7.42
C SER A 174 -0.21 8.55 -8.26
N LEU A 175 0.76 8.81 -9.12
CA LEU A 175 0.72 9.94 -10.06
C LEU A 175 -0.54 9.93 -10.96
N PHE A 176 -1.10 8.74 -11.25
CA PHE A 176 -2.32 8.57 -12.05
C PHE A 176 -3.55 8.16 -11.22
N TRP A 177 -3.50 8.33 -9.90
CA TRP A 177 -4.58 7.99 -8.99
C TRP A 177 -4.54 8.90 -7.76
N ARG A 178 -5.19 10.05 -7.85
CA ARG A 178 -4.96 11.21 -6.98
C ARG A 178 -6.14 11.62 -6.10
N GLY A 179 -7.21 10.83 -6.06
CA GLY A 179 -8.43 11.17 -5.32
C GLY A 179 -8.22 11.52 -3.83
N VAL A 180 -7.16 10.97 -3.21
CA VAL A 180 -6.84 11.25 -1.80
C VAL A 180 -6.41 12.69 -1.52
N GLU A 181 -5.93 13.44 -2.53
CA GLU A 181 -5.35 14.78 -2.35
C GLU A 181 -6.37 15.82 -1.92
N LYS A 182 -7.65 15.63 -2.30
CA LYS A 182 -8.70 16.60 -2.05
C LYS A 182 -9.05 16.72 -0.56
N GLU A 183 -9.19 15.59 0.13
CA GLU A 183 -9.70 15.56 1.50
C GLU A 183 -8.86 14.70 2.46
N LEU A 184 -8.43 13.51 2.02
CA LEU A 184 -7.82 12.51 2.90
C LEU A 184 -6.37 12.86 3.25
N LEU A 185 -5.56 13.25 2.27
CA LEU A 185 -4.16 13.63 2.51
C LEU A 185 -4.04 14.86 3.42
N PRO A 186 -4.80 15.96 3.22
CA PRO A 186 -4.85 17.09 4.16
C PRO A 186 -5.25 16.67 5.57
N PHE A 187 -6.28 15.82 5.70
CA PHE A 187 -6.72 15.33 6.99
C PHE A 187 -5.69 14.45 7.70
N CYS A 188 -5.06 13.53 6.99
CA CYS A 188 -3.97 12.73 7.56
C CYS A 188 -2.86 13.63 8.10
N ARG A 189 -2.49 14.68 7.37
CA ARG A 189 -1.49 15.65 7.79
C ARG A 189 -1.91 16.39 9.06
N GLU A 190 -3.15 16.87 9.12
CA GLU A 190 -3.72 17.55 10.28
C GLU A 190 -3.72 16.65 11.53
N GLN A 191 -4.09 15.38 11.36
CA GLN A 191 -4.13 14.39 12.44
C GLN A 191 -2.76 13.77 12.77
N GLY A 192 -1.71 14.11 12.04
CA GLY A 192 -0.37 13.54 12.21
C GLY A 192 -0.28 12.06 11.81
N MET A 193 -1.17 11.58 10.96
CA MET A 193 -1.21 10.20 10.46
C MET A 193 -0.22 9.99 9.32
N ALA A 194 0.32 8.77 9.19
CA ALA A 194 1.05 8.36 7.99
C ALA A 194 0.09 7.93 6.88
N LEU A 195 0.41 8.28 5.63
CA LEU A 195 -0.31 7.77 4.45
C LEU A 195 0.51 6.64 3.82
N LEU A 196 -0.07 5.45 3.72
CA LEU A 196 0.55 4.26 3.18
C LEU A 196 -0.04 3.96 1.79
N ALA A 197 0.55 4.54 0.75
CA ALA A 197 0.04 4.50 -0.62
C ALA A 197 0.15 3.10 -1.23
N TYR A 198 -0.97 2.38 -1.42
CA TYR A 198 -0.93 1.17 -2.22
C TYR A 198 -1.13 1.48 -3.71
N SER A 199 -0.72 0.56 -4.59
CA SER A 199 -0.68 0.76 -6.05
C SER A 199 0.09 2.02 -6.50
N PRO A 200 1.25 2.36 -5.90
CA PRO A 200 1.98 3.59 -6.22
C PRO A 200 2.49 3.65 -7.66
N MET A 201 2.54 2.51 -8.35
CA MET A 201 2.86 2.40 -9.78
C MET A 201 1.62 2.15 -10.66
N SER A 202 0.39 2.45 -10.17
CA SER A 202 -0.88 2.20 -10.89
C SER A 202 -0.93 0.78 -11.48
N GLN A 203 -0.72 -0.24 -10.64
CA GLN A 203 -0.66 -1.67 -11.02
C GLN A 203 0.37 -1.99 -12.11
N GLY A 204 1.47 -1.26 -12.13
CA GLY A 204 2.58 -1.42 -13.06
C GLY A 204 2.47 -0.58 -14.34
N LEU A 205 1.43 0.24 -14.49
CA LEU A 205 1.24 1.13 -15.62
C LEU A 205 2.35 2.18 -15.70
N LEU A 206 2.69 2.79 -14.57
CA LEU A 206 3.76 3.77 -14.44
C LEU A 206 5.18 3.18 -14.62
N THR A 207 5.33 1.88 -14.86
CA THR A 207 6.62 1.31 -15.26
C THR A 207 6.92 1.47 -16.75
N GLY A 208 5.90 1.85 -17.55
CA GLY A 208 6.01 1.97 -19.00
C GLY A 208 6.18 0.64 -19.76
N LYS A 209 6.01 -0.50 -19.10
CA LYS A 209 6.17 -1.85 -19.71
C LYS A 209 5.02 -2.24 -20.64
N PHE A 210 3.87 -1.59 -20.53
CA PHE A 210 2.69 -1.88 -21.35
C PHE A 210 2.66 -0.94 -22.55
N GLY A 211 2.84 -1.48 -23.75
CA GLY A 211 2.74 -0.73 -25.01
C GLY A 211 1.28 -0.42 -25.38
N ALA A 212 1.09 0.44 -26.37
CA ALA A 212 -0.23 0.92 -26.81
C ALA A 212 -1.22 -0.20 -27.23
N GLY A 213 -0.71 -1.36 -27.67
CA GLY A 213 -1.52 -2.52 -28.06
C GLY A 213 -1.56 -3.64 -27.03
N HIS A 214 -1.20 -3.38 -25.75
CA HIS A 214 -1.15 -4.42 -24.74
C HIS A 214 -2.52 -5.02 -24.45
N VAL A 215 -2.61 -6.34 -24.49
CA VAL A 215 -3.79 -7.14 -24.12
C VAL A 215 -3.45 -8.00 -22.93
N PHE A 216 -4.27 -7.95 -21.89
CA PHE A 216 -4.11 -8.80 -20.71
C PHE A 216 -4.58 -10.23 -20.97
N GLU A 217 -3.91 -11.19 -20.34
CA GLU A 217 -4.35 -12.58 -20.33
C GLU A 217 -5.72 -12.72 -19.64
N LYS A 218 -6.49 -13.73 -20.04
CA LYS A 218 -7.79 -14.03 -19.42
C LYS A 218 -7.61 -14.30 -17.91
N GLY A 219 -8.35 -13.55 -17.09
CA GLY A 219 -8.28 -13.65 -15.62
C GLY A 219 -7.31 -12.67 -14.96
N ASP A 220 -6.58 -11.86 -15.73
CA ASP A 220 -5.81 -10.75 -15.16
C ASP A 220 -6.77 -9.61 -14.78
N HIS A 221 -6.86 -9.32 -13.47
CA HIS A 221 -7.76 -8.29 -12.94
C HIS A 221 -7.48 -6.88 -13.46
N ARG A 222 -6.26 -6.61 -13.94
CA ARG A 222 -5.87 -5.31 -14.50
C ARG A 222 -6.64 -4.97 -15.78
N ALA A 223 -7.16 -5.96 -16.50
CA ALA A 223 -8.01 -5.75 -17.67
C ALA A 223 -9.25 -4.90 -17.36
N SER A 224 -9.75 -4.91 -16.11
CA SER A 224 -10.89 -4.12 -15.66
C SER A 224 -10.52 -2.72 -15.16
N ASN A 225 -9.24 -2.42 -14.99
CA ASN A 225 -8.80 -1.12 -14.50
C ASN A 225 -9.04 -0.05 -15.57
N ARG A 226 -9.72 1.04 -15.17
CA ARG A 226 -10.16 2.14 -16.06
C ARG A 226 -9.00 2.81 -16.79
N LEU A 227 -7.81 2.89 -16.19
CA LEU A 227 -6.62 3.46 -16.80
C LEU A 227 -6.15 2.67 -18.05
N PHE A 228 -6.54 1.41 -18.18
CA PHE A 228 -6.24 0.60 -19.37
C PHE A 228 -7.34 0.65 -20.45
N GLN A 229 -8.47 1.31 -20.18
CA GLN A 229 -9.52 1.47 -21.19
C GLN A 229 -9.06 2.44 -22.29
N PRO A 230 -9.41 2.23 -23.55
CA PRO A 230 -8.84 2.97 -24.70
C PRO A 230 -8.87 4.49 -24.54
N GLN A 231 -9.97 5.04 -24.02
CA GLN A 231 -10.14 6.49 -23.83
C GLN A 231 -9.16 7.11 -22.82
N HIS A 232 -8.76 6.36 -21.79
CA HIS A 232 -7.80 6.79 -20.77
C HIS A 232 -6.38 6.37 -21.15
N TYR A 233 -6.23 5.21 -21.77
CA TYR A 233 -4.94 4.60 -22.07
C TYR A 233 -4.10 5.46 -23.03
N GLN A 234 -4.72 6.13 -24.01
CA GLN A 234 -4.02 7.05 -24.90
C GLN A 234 -3.39 8.22 -24.12
N ARG A 235 -4.12 8.81 -23.15
CA ARG A 235 -3.58 9.87 -22.29
C ARG A 235 -2.44 9.37 -21.40
N VAL A 236 -2.60 8.15 -20.88
CA VAL A 236 -1.55 7.49 -20.08
C VAL A 236 -0.27 7.32 -20.90
N GLN A 237 -0.36 6.86 -22.16
CA GLN A 237 0.82 6.71 -23.02
C GLN A 237 1.49 8.06 -23.32
N ALA A 238 0.71 9.11 -23.58
CA ALA A 238 1.22 10.47 -23.76
C ALA A 238 1.95 10.96 -22.49
N ALA A 239 1.34 10.81 -21.32
CA ALA A 239 1.94 11.18 -20.06
C ALA A 239 3.23 10.39 -19.76
N LEU A 240 3.26 9.08 -20.05
CA LEU A 240 4.49 8.28 -19.89
C LEU A 240 5.62 8.79 -20.78
N ASN A 241 5.32 9.23 -22.01
CA ASN A 241 6.32 9.81 -22.91
C ASN A 241 6.87 11.14 -22.38
N GLU A 242 6.02 11.98 -21.75
CA GLU A 242 6.47 13.22 -21.09
C GLU A 242 7.28 12.95 -19.80
N LEU A 243 7.04 11.85 -19.10
CA LEU A 243 7.79 11.46 -17.89
C LEU A 243 9.18 10.86 -18.20
N ARG A 244 9.40 10.28 -19.40
CA ARG A 244 10.68 9.64 -19.76
C ARG A 244 11.87 10.58 -19.65
N PRO A 245 11.87 11.81 -20.22
CA PRO A 245 13.00 12.73 -20.09
C PRO A 245 13.32 13.07 -18.63
N ILE A 246 12.31 13.14 -17.75
CA ILE A 246 12.52 13.37 -16.33
C ILE A 246 13.23 12.15 -15.71
N ALA A 247 12.78 10.93 -16.00
CA ALA A 247 13.44 9.72 -15.49
C ALA A 247 14.90 9.61 -16.00
N GLU A 248 15.14 9.94 -17.26
CA GLU A 248 16.48 9.97 -17.87
C GLU A 248 17.41 10.99 -17.20
N LYS A 249 16.91 12.20 -16.86
CA LYS A 249 17.67 13.23 -16.13
C LYS A 249 18.25 12.69 -14.81
N TYR A 250 17.51 11.83 -14.11
CA TYR A 250 17.92 11.22 -12.85
C TYR A 250 18.58 9.84 -13.03
N ALA A 251 18.74 9.35 -14.26
CA ALA A 251 19.26 8.01 -14.58
C ALA A 251 18.49 6.88 -13.86
N ILE A 252 17.15 6.98 -13.80
CA ILE A 252 16.27 6.03 -13.12
C ILE A 252 15.16 5.50 -14.04
N SER A 253 14.51 4.41 -13.65
CA SER A 253 13.34 3.89 -14.36
C SER A 253 12.08 4.74 -14.07
N LEU A 254 11.09 4.67 -14.97
CA LEU A 254 9.76 5.27 -14.75
C LEU A 254 9.10 4.75 -13.46
N GLY A 255 9.28 3.46 -13.14
CA GLY A 255 8.77 2.88 -11.89
C GLY A 255 9.40 3.52 -10.65
N GLN A 256 10.71 3.72 -10.67
CA GLN A 256 11.41 4.42 -9.59
C GLN A 256 11.02 5.90 -9.50
N LEU A 257 10.84 6.57 -10.64
CA LEU A 257 10.32 7.94 -10.69
C LEU A 257 8.94 8.05 -10.04
N ALA A 258 8.03 7.11 -10.36
CA ALA A 258 6.69 7.05 -9.77
C ALA A 258 6.72 6.85 -8.24
N LEU A 259 7.57 5.94 -7.75
CA LEU A 259 7.76 5.71 -6.32
C LEU A 259 8.34 6.95 -5.63
N ALA A 260 9.35 7.59 -6.24
CA ALA A 260 9.98 8.79 -5.72
C ALA A 260 8.98 9.96 -5.62
N TRP A 261 8.09 10.11 -6.60
CA TRP A 261 7.03 11.12 -6.55
C TRP A 261 6.05 10.88 -5.37
N VAL A 262 5.64 9.62 -5.13
CA VAL A 262 4.74 9.28 -4.01
C VAL A 262 5.41 9.60 -2.67
N ILE A 263 6.66 9.20 -2.48
CA ILE A 263 7.36 9.44 -1.21
C ILE A 263 7.83 10.91 -1.04
N ALA A 264 7.75 11.75 -2.08
CA ALA A 264 7.95 13.20 -1.97
C ALA A 264 6.74 13.89 -1.29
N GLN A 265 5.59 13.22 -1.23
CA GLN A 265 4.40 13.76 -0.55
C GLN A 265 4.57 13.72 0.98
N PRO A 266 3.96 14.67 1.71
CA PRO A 266 4.11 14.78 3.17
C PRO A 266 3.73 13.48 3.91
N ASN A 267 4.63 12.98 4.75
CA ASN A 267 4.49 11.77 5.59
C ASN A 267 3.87 10.56 4.86
N THR A 268 4.26 10.37 3.58
CA THR A 268 3.74 9.32 2.71
C THR A 268 4.78 8.25 2.47
N CYS A 269 4.38 6.98 2.56
CA CYS A 269 5.15 5.80 2.16
C CYS A 269 4.52 5.17 0.92
N ALA A 270 5.33 4.55 0.06
CA ALA A 270 4.87 3.82 -1.12
C ALA A 270 4.95 2.31 -0.88
N ILE A 271 3.81 1.60 -0.98
CA ILE A 271 3.74 0.13 -0.86
C ILE A 271 3.95 -0.47 -2.26
N ALA A 272 5.16 -0.96 -2.51
CA ALA A 272 5.55 -1.56 -3.78
C ALA A 272 5.74 -3.07 -3.66
N GLY A 273 5.05 -3.84 -4.50
CA GLY A 273 5.24 -5.29 -4.59
C GLY A 273 6.44 -5.66 -5.45
N ALA A 274 7.09 -6.80 -5.14
CA ALA A 274 8.16 -7.38 -5.93
C ALA A 274 7.98 -8.91 -6.04
N ARG A 275 8.23 -9.46 -7.23
CA ARG A 275 8.14 -10.92 -7.49
C ARG A 275 9.50 -11.61 -7.41
N ASN A 276 10.59 -10.86 -7.51
CA ASN A 276 11.96 -11.35 -7.50
C ASN A 276 12.90 -10.32 -6.85
N VAL A 277 14.14 -10.74 -6.64
CA VAL A 277 15.21 -9.95 -6.01
C VAL A 277 15.48 -8.64 -6.75
N GLU A 278 15.54 -8.67 -8.08
CA GLU A 278 15.82 -7.49 -8.89
C GLU A 278 14.77 -6.40 -8.68
N GLN A 279 13.48 -6.74 -8.77
CA GLN A 279 12.39 -5.79 -8.51
C GLN A 279 12.43 -5.25 -7.09
N ALA A 280 12.75 -6.08 -6.10
CA ALA A 280 12.83 -5.68 -4.70
C ALA A 280 13.94 -4.62 -4.50
N VAL A 281 15.11 -4.85 -5.06
CA VAL A 281 16.25 -3.92 -4.99
C VAL A 281 15.96 -2.62 -5.78
N GLN A 282 15.39 -2.72 -6.97
CA GLN A 282 15.00 -1.55 -7.76
C GLN A 282 13.96 -0.67 -7.04
N ASN A 283 12.94 -1.29 -6.42
CA ASN A 283 11.96 -0.55 -5.64
C ASN A 283 12.60 0.11 -4.41
N ALA A 284 13.47 -0.62 -3.70
CA ALA A 284 14.17 -0.08 -2.53
C ALA A 284 15.02 1.15 -2.88
N ALA A 285 15.71 1.12 -4.02
CA ALA A 285 16.55 2.23 -4.48
C ALA A 285 15.74 3.53 -4.69
N ALA A 286 14.45 3.45 -4.99
CA ALA A 286 13.59 4.62 -5.08
C ALA A 286 13.52 5.41 -3.76
N GLY A 287 13.74 4.76 -2.63
CA GLY A 287 13.76 5.39 -1.31
C GLY A 287 14.92 6.39 -1.07
N GLU A 288 15.93 6.42 -1.94
CA GLU A 288 17.04 7.37 -1.89
C GLU A 288 16.88 8.54 -2.86
N ILE A 289 15.99 8.42 -3.85
CA ILE A 289 15.84 9.41 -4.91
C ILE A 289 15.26 10.70 -4.34
N ARG A 290 15.82 11.82 -4.78
CA ARG A 290 15.33 13.17 -4.54
C ARG A 290 15.02 13.82 -5.88
N ILE A 291 13.77 14.19 -6.08
CA ILE A 291 13.32 14.90 -7.28
C ILE A 291 13.29 16.39 -6.97
N ASP A 292 13.84 17.20 -7.86
CA ASP A 292 13.84 18.66 -7.75
C ASP A 292 12.41 19.20 -7.79
N SER A 293 12.20 20.35 -7.14
CA SER A 293 10.86 20.97 -7.05
C SER A 293 10.25 21.30 -8.43
N GLU A 294 11.07 21.72 -9.39
CA GLU A 294 10.62 22.00 -10.76
C GLU A 294 10.11 20.74 -11.47
N ASP A 295 10.82 19.63 -11.31
CA ASP A 295 10.41 18.35 -11.88
C ASP A 295 9.18 17.78 -11.17
N LEU A 296 9.06 17.97 -9.84
CA LEU A 296 7.84 17.59 -9.12
C LEU A 296 6.60 18.36 -9.63
N VAL A 297 6.74 19.66 -9.91
CA VAL A 297 5.69 20.48 -10.53
C VAL A 297 5.36 19.99 -11.95
N ALA A 298 6.38 19.67 -12.74
CA ALA A 298 6.17 19.12 -14.08
C ALA A 298 5.46 17.75 -14.02
N MET A 299 5.89 16.85 -13.14
CA MET A 299 5.24 15.55 -12.92
C MET A 299 3.79 15.72 -12.45
N ASP A 300 3.52 16.71 -11.58
CA ASP A 300 2.18 17.03 -11.12
C ASP A 300 1.26 17.41 -12.29
N ARG A 301 1.71 18.32 -13.15
CA ARG A 301 0.99 18.71 -14.38
C ARG A 301 0.75 17.52 -15.32
N ILE A 302 1.78 16.70 -15.54
CA ILE A 302 1.68 15.51 -16.38
C ILE A 302 0.68 14.51 -15.77
N GLY A 303 0.72 14.26 -14.47
CA GLY A 303 -0.24 13.39 -13.79
C GLY A 303 -1.68 13.87 -13.93
N ARG A 304 -1.92 15.19 -13.78
CA ARG A 304 -3.25 15.79 -13.93
C ARG A 304 -3.81 15.65 -15.34
N SER A 305 -2.99 15.66 -16.40
CA SER A 305 -3.47 15.41 -17.76
C SER A 305 -4.17 14.05 -17.93
N VAL A 306 -3.89 13.11 -17.04
CA VAL A 306 -4.59 11.81 -16.95
C VAL A 306 -5.74 11.86 -15.96
N THR A 307 -5.51 12.37 -14.74
CA THR A 307 -6.46 12.25 -13.62
C THR A 307 -7.65 13.20 -13.72
N ASP A 308 -7.50 14.38 -14.32
CA ASP A 308 -8.58 15.36 -14.46
C ASP A 308 -9.71 14.89 -15.42
N HIS A 309 -9.52 13.75 -16.07
CA HIS A 309 -10.52 13.06 -16.90
C HIS A 309 -11.11 11.80 -16.23
N LEU A 310 -10.75 11.52 -15.00
CA LEU A 310 -11.30 10.44 -14.20
C LEU A 310 -12.38 11.01 -13.27
N ASP A 311 -13.41 10.21 -12.99
CA ASP A 311 -14.34 10.55 -11.93
C ASP A 311 -13.68 10.41 -10.54
N GLU A 312 -14.39 10.86 -9.51
CA GLU A 312 -13.88 10.89 -8.12
C GLU A 312 -13.86 9.51 -7.44
N ASP A 313 -14.20 8.41 -8.16
CA ASP A 313 -14.15 7.06 -7.59
C ASP A 313 -12.70 6.69 -7.20
N PRO A 314 -12.37 6.63 -5.90
CA PRO A 314 -11.01 6.35 -5.45
C PRO A 314 -10.55 4.92 -5.77
N VAL A 315 -11.49 4.03 -6.12
CA VAL A 315 -11.21 2.64 -6.48
C VAL A 315 -11.45 2.46 -7.97
N LEU A 316 -10.38 2.49 -8.76
CA LEU A 316 -10.42 2.36 -10.23
C LEU A 316 -10.62 0.93 -10.73
N TRP A 317 -10.94 -0.01 -9.87
CA TRP A 317 -11.35 -1.37 -10.24
C TRP A 317 -12.63 -1.77 -9.52
N LYS A 318 -13.43 -2.58 -10.17
CA LYS A 318 -14.58 -3.24 -9.54
C LYS A 318 -14.11 -4.59 -9.03
N TRP A 319 -14.39 -4.85 -7.77
CA TRP A 319 -14.19 -6.15 -7.13
C TRP A 319 -15.43 -7.02 -7.32
#